data_a51a0d23ec90e1c988919904db93fd70
#
_entry.id   a51a0d23ec90e1c988919904db93fd70
#
_cell.length_a   1.000
_cell.length_b   1.000
_cell.length_c   1.000
_cell.angle_alpha   90.00
_cell.angle_beta   90.00
_cell.angle_gamma   90.00
#
_symmetry.space_group_name_H-M   'P 1'
#
loop_
_entity.id
_entity.type
_entity.pdbx_description
1 polymer ?
#
loop_
_entity_poly.entity_id
_entity_poly.type
_entity_poly.pdbx_seq_one_letter_code
_entity_poly.pdbx_strand_id
1 'polypeptide(L)'
;MGIYLNPGNAAFSEAVHSQIYVDKTELISYTNSVLATNQKNICVSRPRRFGKSITANMLAAYYSKGCQSDTLFKDRKISCSKDYKKYLNTYTTIFLNIQEFLSRSSNVEELIQRIRRSLMREIRREYPTIDFYDELDLTENMKEIYAETNEPFIIIIDEWDCIFREYAEDKAAQERYLDFLRDFLKDKAHIHLAYMTGILPIKKYGTHSALNMFDEFSMANPGVLAQYVGFTENEVRCLCSDYQMDLAEIKEWYDGYRFEKASSIYSPRSVVAAMTSGICDSYWNQTETFEALRGYIDMNFDGLKDDVLSMMAGEMVPVNTGSFSNDMTTFSTKDDVLTLLVH
;
A
#
# COMPACT_ATOMS: atom_id res chain seq x y z
N MET A 1 -5.67 23.04 -5.36
CA MET A 1 -5.72 21.90 -4.43
C MET A 1 -7.07 21.22 -4.55
N GLY A 2 -7.07 19.97 -4.92
CA GLY A 2 -8.26 19.12 -5.07
C GLY A 2 -8.34 18.06 -3.96
N ILE A 3 -9.34 17.19 -4.06
CA ILE A 3 -9.51 16.03 -3.17
C ILE A 3 -8.68 14.86 -3.70
N TYR A 4 -8.75 14.62 -5.01
CA TYR A 4 -8.11 13.51 -5.70
C TYR A 4 -6.95 13.96 -6.60
N LEU A 5 -7.08 15.13 -7.24
CA LEU A 5 -6.03 15.76 -8.04
C LEU A 5 -5.32 16.84 -7.21
N ASN A 6 -4.02 16.72 -7.09
CA ASN A 6 -3.20 17.61 -6.26
C ASN A 6 -3.74 17.75 -4.82
N PRO A 7 -3.87 16.60 -4.09
CA PRO A 7 -4.39 16.59 -2.73
C PRO A 7 -3.51 17.43 -1.79
N GLY A 8 -4.09 17.84 -0.67
CA GLY A 8 -3.37 18.51 0.39
C GLY A 8 -2.54 17.54 1.24
N ASN A 9 -1.82 18.10 2.23
CA ASN A 9 -0.92 17.34 3.11
C ASN A 9 -1.49 17.08 4.53
N ALA A 10 -2.78 17.35 4.75
CA ALA A 10 -3.39 17.28 6.09
C ALA A 10 -3.25 15.88 6.72
N ALA A 11 -3.54 14.81 5.96
CA ALA A 11 -3.47 13.44 6.47
C ALA A 11 -2.05 13.04 6.89
N PHE A 12 -1.01 13.46 6.15
CA PHE A 12 0.37 13.24 6.56
C PHE A 12 0.76 14.14 7.73
N SER A 13 0.28 15.39 7.78
CA SER A 13 0.50 16.28 8.91
C SER A 13 -0.07 15.71 10.21
N GLU A 14 -1.28 15.14 10.20
CA GLU A 14 -1.86 14.44 11.34
C GLU A 14 -0.99 13.26 11.81
N ALA A 15 -0.47 12.45 10.87
CA ALA A 15 0.41 11.35 11.21
C ALA A 15 1.71 11.83 11.87
N VAL A 16 2.33 12.88 11.35
CA VAL A 16 3.59 13.45 11.87
C VAL A 16 3.41 14.04 13.27
N HIS A 17 2.24 14.61 13.58
CA HIS A 17 1.93 15.19 14.89
C HIS A 17 1.31 14.20 15.88
N SER A 18 1.18 12.92 15.50
CA SER A 18 0.74 11.88 16.42
C SER A 18 1.74 11.70 17.56
N GLN A 19 1.28 11.23 18.72
CA GLN A 19 2.11 10.99 19.90
C GLN A 19 3.34 10.12 19.59
N ILE A 20 3.19 9.11 18.72
CA ILE A 20 4.27 8.27 18.23
C ILE A 20 4.27 8.34 16.70
N TYR A 21 5.33 8.89 16.14
CA TYR A 21 5.61 8.89 14.71
C TYR A 21 7.02 8.38 14.46
N VAL A 22 7.16 7.37 13.62
CA VAL A 22 8.46 6.84 13.18
C VAL A 22 8.73 7.33 11.76
N ASP A 23 9.84 8.02 11.57
CA ASP A 23 10.21 8.63 10.29
C ASP A 23 10.59 7.59 9.23
N LYS A 24 9.75 7.46 8.21
CA LYS A 24 9.95 6.60 7.04
C LYS A 24 10.19 7.39 5.75
N THR A 25 10.54 8.67 5.86
CA THR A 25 10.67 9.56 4.69
C THR A 25 11.82 9.17 3.75
N GLU A 26 12.73 8.28 4.16
CA GLU A 26 13.75 7.70 3.26
C GLU A 26 13.13 6.87 2.11
N LEU A 27 11.89 6.39 2.24
CA LEU A 27 11.14 5.80 1.13
C LEU A 27 11.08 6.76 -0.07
N ILE A 28 10.98 8.06 0.18
CA ILE A 28 10.97 9.09 -0.87
C ILE A 28 12.28 9.09 -1.67
N SER A 29 13.43 8.83 -1.03
CA SER A 29 14.70 8.71 -1.75
C SER A 29 14.68 7.56 -2.76
N TYR A 30 14.07 6.43 -2.37
CA TYR A 30 13.87 5.30 -3.29
C TYR A 30 12.92 5.67 -4.43
N THR A 31 11.74 6.22 -4.11
CA THR A 31 10.78 6.61 -5.15
C THR A 31 11.33 7.67 -6.09
N ASN A 32 12.12 8.65 -5.59
CA ASN A 32 12.82 9.63 -6.42
C ASN A 32 13.81 8.98 -7.39
N SER A 33 14.49 7.91 -6.98
CA SER A 33 15.50 7.23 -7.80
C SER A 33 14.90 6.45 -8.99
N VAL A 34 13.63 6.10 -8.91
CA VAL A 34 12.93 5.33 -9.95
C VAL A 34 11.94 6.16 -10.78
N LEU A 35 11.81 7.47 -10.52
CA LEU A 35 10.97 8.37 -11.31
C LEU A 35 11.31 8.29 -12.80
N ALA A 36 10.30 8.14 -13.63
CA ALA A 36 10.41 8.05 -15.09
C ALA A 36 11.34 6.92 -15.60
N THR A 37 11.55 5.87 -14.80
CA THR A 37 12.30 4.66 -15.20
C THR A 37 11.36 3.47 -15.43
N ASN A 38 11.90 2.33 -15.82
CA ASN A 38 11.12 1.09 -15.94
C ASN A 38 10.66 0.54 -14.57
N GLN A 39 11.26 0.97 -13.46
CA GLN A 39 10.90 0.61 -12.08
C GLN A 39 9.91 1.59 -11.43
N LYS A 40 9.32 2.50 -12.19
CA LYS A 40 8.40 3.53 -11.71
C LYS A 40 7.07 3.00 -11.13
N ASN A 41 6.71 1.76 -11.41
CA ASN A 41 5.48 1.16 -10.95
C ASN A 41 5.76 0.27 -9.73
N ILE A 42 5.33 0.70 -8.57
CA ILE A 42 5.63 0.07 -7.26
C ILE A 42 4.33 -0.38 -6.61
N CYS A 43 4.25 -1.65 -6.21
CA CYS A 43 3.16 -2.16 -5.39
C CYS A 43 3.68 -2.67 -4.06
N VAL A 44 3.13 -2.16 -2.95
CA VAL A 44 3.52 -2.56 -1.59
C VAL A 44 2.36 -3.27 -0.91
N SER A 45 2.53 -4.57 -0.65
CA SER A 45 1.55 -5.40 0.04
C SER A 45 2.02 -5.71 1.45
N ARG A 46 1.23 -5.32 2.47
CA ARG A 46 1.51 -5.53 3.90
C ARG A 46 0.21 -5.82 4.64
N PRO A 47 0.26 -6.52 5.77
CA PRO A 47 -0.89 -6.71 6.64
C PRO A 47 -1.57 -5.40 7.01
N ARG A 48 -2.82 -5.49 7.47
CA ARG A 48 -3.53 -4.32 8.01
C ARG A 48 -2.72 -3.65 9.12
N ARG A 49 -2.80 -2.31 9.20
CA ARG A 49 -2.19 -1.49 10.27
C ARG A 49 -0.66 -1.44 10.26
N PHE A 50 -0.02 -1.80 9.14
CA PHE A 50 1.44 -1.68 8.93
C PHE A 50 1.91 -0.29 8.51
N GLY A 51 1.03 0.69 8.38
CA GLY A 51 1.37 2.06 8.01
C GLY A 51 1.34 2.34 6.50
N LYS A 52 0.75 1.48 5.68
CA LYS A 52 0.61 1.65 4.22
C LYS A 52 0.00 3.00 3.83
N SER A 53 -1.16 3.33 4.39
CA SER A 53 -1.83 4.61 4.08
C SER A 53 -1.03 5.81 4.54
N ILE A 54 -0.23 5.69 5.62
CA ILE A 54 0.68 6.76 6.06
C ILE A 54 1.77 6.98 5.01
N THR A 55 2.35 5.90 4.45
CA THR A 55 3.35 6.05 3.37
C THR A 55 2.74 6.61 2.09
N ALA A 56 1.52 6.22 1.71
CA ALA A 56 0.81 6.77 0.57
C ALA A 56 0.53 8.28 0.76
N ASN A 57 0.03 8.69 1.93
CA ASN A 57 -0.20 10.09 2.27
C ASN A 57 1.10 10.91 2.35
N MET A 58 2.19 10.31 2.82
CA MET A 58 3.52 10.92 2.84
C MET A 58 4.00 11.23 1.41
N LEU A 59 3.88 10.28 0.49
CA LEU A 59 4.24 10.49 -0.92
C LEU A 59 3.34 11.55 -1.58
N ALA A 60 2.04 11.53 -1.31
CA ALA A 60 1.12 12.56 -1.79
C ALA A 60 1.52 13.96 -1.27
N ALA A 61 1.79 14.09 0.02
CA ALA A 61 2.23 15.34 0.63
C ALA A 61 3.57 15.83 0.06
N TYR A 62 4.46 14.92 -0.31
CA TYR A 62 5.77 15.28 -0.86
C TYR A 62 5.68 15.69 -2.33
N TYR A 63 4.99 14.94 -3.18
CA TYR A 63 4.99 15.18 -4.62
C TYR A 63 3.97 16.24 -5.08
N SER A 64 2.79 16.32 -4.42
CA SER A 64 1.68 17.14 -4.88
C SER A 64 2.03 18.63 -4.99
N LYS A 65 1.91 19.19 -6.20
CA LYS A 65 2.03 20.64 -6.43
C LYS A 65 0.95 21.48 -5.74
N GLY A 66 -0.13 20.83 -5.25
CA GLY A 66 -1.16 21.46 -4.42
C GLY A 66 -0.75 21.70 -2.98
N CYS A 67 0.44 21.23 -2.56
CA CYS A 67 0.93 21.31 -1.19
C CYS A 67 2.00 22.41 -1.02
N GLN A 68 2.19 22.81 0.25
CA GLN A 68 3.37 23.52 0.75
C GLN A 68 3.88 22.72 1.95
N SER A 69 4.70 21.70 1.69
CA SER A 69 5.04 20.69 2.68
C SER A 69 6.46 20.79 3.22
N ASP A 70 7.21 21.82 2.90
CA ASP A 70 8.62 21.97 3.34
C ASP A 70 8.75 21.85 4.86
N THR A 71 7.83 22.43 5.62
CA THR A 71 7.84 22.36 7.10
C THR A 71 7.64 20.95 7.64
N LEU A 72 6.95 20.07 6.90
CA LEU A 72 6.73 18.66 7.30
C LEU A 72 7.96 17.80 7.04
N PHE A 73 8.82 18.16 6.09
CA PHE A 73 9.94 17.33 5.63
C PHE A 73 11.32 17.87 5.97
N LYS A 74 11.49 19.19 6.26
CA LYS A 74 12.81 19.83 6.47
C LYS A 74 13.67 19.19 7.57
N ASP A 75 13.02 18.65 8.60
CA ASP A 75 13.67 18.04 9.76
C ASP A 75 13.54 16.50 9.75
N ARG A 76 13.21 15.91 8.59
CA ARG A 76 13.08 14.46 8.39
C ARG A 76 14.27 13.90 7.63
N LYS A 77 14.43 12.58 7.68
CA LYS A 77 15.55 11.87 7.04
C LYS A 77 15.70 12.21 5.55
N ILE A 78 14.61 12.40 4.83
CA ILE A 78 14.62 12.81 3.42
C ILE A 78 15.34 14.14 3.18
N SER A 79 15.34 15.04 4.13
CA SER A 79 15.98 16.36 3.98
C SER A 79 17.49 16.27 3.73
N CYS A 80 18.12 15.15 4.13
CA CYS A 80 19.51 14.85 3.85
C CYS A 80 19.77 14.36 2.42
N SER A 81 18.73 14.05 1.65
CA SER A 81 18.86 13.61 0.25
C SER A 81 19.18 14.77 -0.67
N LYS A 82 20.08 14.55 -1.63
CA LYS A 82 20.46 15.57 -2.64
C LYS A 82 19.27 16.03 -3.49
N ASP A 83 18.29 15.14 -3.70
CA ASP A 83 17.12 15.38 -4.55
C ASP A 83 15.89 15.88 -3.76
N TYR A 84 16.02 16.10 -2.44
CA TYR A 84 14.92 16.51 -1.58
C TYR A 84 14.13 17.70 -2.13
N LYS A 85 14.82 18.81 -2.42
CA LYS A 85 14.17 20.03 -2.92
C LYS A 85 13.75 19.96 -4.38
N LYS A 86 14.36 19.06 -5.16
CA LYS A 86 14.13 18.96 -6.61
C LYS A 86 12.69 18.53 -6.95
N TYR A 87 12.14 17.62 -6.15
CA TYR A 87 10.85 17.00 -6.42
C TYR A 87 9.75 17.39 -5.41
N LEU A 88 10.10 18.14 -4.35
CA LEU A 88 9.16 18.55 -3.33
C LEU A 88 8.09 19.49 -3.92
N ASN A 89 6.84 19.06 -3.89
CA ASN A 89 5.65 19.79 -4.35
C ASN A 89 5.72 20.26 -5.82
N THR A 90 6.26 19.42 -6.70
CA THR A 90 6.48 19.77 -8.11
C THR A 90 5.64 18.98 -9.11
N TYR A 91 4.95 17.92 -8.67
CA TYR A 91 4.22 17.03 -9.58
C TYR A 91 2.71 17.22 -9.51
N THR A 92 2.05 17.06 -10.66
CA THR A 92 0.61 16.81 -10.70
C THR A 92 0.36 15.41 -10.13
N THR A 93 -0.28 15.35 -8.97
CA THR A 93 -0.44 14.10 -8.20
C THR A 93 -1.89 13.71 -8.12
N ILE A 94 -2.20 12.44 -8.45
CA ILE A 94 -3.50 11.82 -8.25
C ILE A 94 -3.41 10.87 -7.07
N PHE A 95 -4.33 11.01 -6.11
CA PHE A 95 -4.45 10.12 -4.96
C PHE A 95 -5.84 9.50 -4.93
N LEU A 96 -5.91 8.18 -4.95
CA LEU A 96 -7.15 7.40 -4.91
C LEU A 96 -7.10 6.40 -3.75
N ASN A 97 -8.07 6.46 -2.85
CA ASN A 97 -8.36 5.38 -1.92
C ASN A 97 -9.54 4.57 -2.49
N ILE A 98 -9.26 3.36 -2.97
CA ILE A 98 -10.28 2.55 -3.66
C ILE A 98 -11.39 2.11 -2.72
N GLN A 99 -11.08 1.83 -1.45
CA GLN A 99 -12.09 1.48 -0.45
C GLN A 99 -13.10 2.61 -0.23
N GLU A 100 -12.68 3.88 -0.29
CA GLU A 100 -13.58 5.03 -0.18
C GLU A 100 -14.56 5.10 -1.36
N PHE A 101 -14.09 4.84 -2.57
CA PHE A 101 -14.95 4.78 -3.76
C PHE A 101 -15.90 3.58 -3.70
N LEU A 102 -15.38 2.43 -3.26
CA LEU A 102 -16.16 1.19 -3.15
C LEU A 102 -17.33 1.34 -2.19
N SER A 103 -17.11 1.92 -1.02
CA SER A 103 -18.14 2.13 0.00
C SER A 103 -19.32 2.99 -0.45
N ARG A 104 -19.16 3.74 -1.56
CA ARG A 104 -20.15 4.65 -2.14
C ARG A 104 -20.72 4.14 -3.47
N SER A 105 -20.37 2.92 -3.87
CA SER A 105 -20.75 2.33 -5.16
C SER A 105 -21.47 1.02 -4.95
N SER A 106 -22.48 0.74 -5.77
CA SER A 106 -23.25 -0.49 -5.70
C SER A 106 -22.61 -1.66 -6.44
N ASN A 107 -21.65 -1.37 -7.33
CA ASN A 107 -20.88 -2.35 -8.10
C ASN A 107 -19.58 -1.74 -8.65
N VAL A 108 -18.74 -2.59 -9.24
CA VAL A 108 -17.42 -2.19 -9.76
C VAL A 108 -17.54 -1.21 -10.94
N GLU A 109 -18.56 -1.35 -11.79
CA GLU A 109 -18.77 -0.40 -12.89
C GLU A 109 -19.06 1.01 -12.37
N GLU A 110 -19.96 1.13 -11.39
CA GLU A 110 -20.27 2.41 -10.77
C GLU A 110 -19.03 2.99 -10.07
N LEU A 111 -18.20 2.16 -9.41
CA LEU A 111 -16.95 2.57 -8.81
C LEU A 111 -16.03 3.22 -9.85
N ILE A 112 -15.79 2.55 -10.98
CA ILE A 112 -14.93 3.06 -12.07
C ILE A 112 -15.48 4.38 -12.62
N GLN A 113 -16.78 4.45 -12.88
CA GLN A 113 -17.42 5.67 -13.36
C GLN A 113 -17.32 6.82 -12.35
N ARG A 114 -17.43 6.51 -11.07
CA ARG A 114 -17.29 7.51 -9.99
C ARG A 114 -15.86 8.04 -9.92
N ILE A 115 -14.86 7.19 -10.04
CA ILE A 115 -13.45 7.61 -10.14
C ILE A 115 -13.26 8.56 -11.32
N ARG A 116 -13.67 8.15 -12.53
CA ARG A 116 -13.56 8.95 -13.75
C ARG A 116 -14.21 10.33 -13.59
N ARG A 117 -15.48 10.37 -13.17
CA ARG A 117 -16.22 11.63 -12.99
C ARG A 117 -15.59 12.55 -11.93
N SER A 118 -15.11 11.97 -10.82
CA SER A 118 -14.50 12.76 -9.75
C SER A 118 -13.20 13.39 -10.20
N LEU A 119 -12.33 12.63 -10.86
CA LEU A 119 -11.07 13.15 -11.42
C LEU A 119 -11.31 14.15 -12.53
N MET A 120 -12.19 13.86 -13.50
CA MET A 120 -12.48 14.79 -14.61
C MET A 120 -13.04 16.13 -14.12
N ARG A 121 -13.87 16.12 -13.08
CA ARG A 121 -14.36 17.35 -12.46
C ARG A 121 -13.21 18.23 -11.93
N GLU A 122 -12.19 17.63 -11.32
CA GLU A 122 -11.04 18.36 -10.78
C GLU A 122 -10.03 18.73 -11.87
N ILE A 123 -9.80 17.87 -12.86
CA ILE A 123 -8.98 18.13 -14.04
C ILE A 123 -9.48 19.35 -14.80
N ARG A 124 -10.78 19.44 -15.08
CA ARG A 124 -11.35 20.62 -15.76
C ARG A 124 -11.16 21.94 -14.99
N ARG A 125 -11.14 21.88 -13.67
CA ARG A 125 -10.88 23.07 -12.85
C ARG A 125 -9.42 23.48 -12.87
N GLU A 126 -8.53 22.51 -12.91
CA GLU A 126 -7.08 22.73 -12.94
C GLU A 126 -6.61 23.17 -14.33
N TYR A 127 -7.20 22.61 -15.40
CA TYR A 127 -6.86 22.84 -16.80
C TYR A 127 -8.06 23.36 -17.62
N PRO A 128 -8.56 24.55 -17.32
CA PRO A 128 -9.80 25.08 -17.94
C PRO A 128 -9.65 25.45 -19.41
N THR A 129 -8.43 25.54 -19.92
CA THR A 129 -8.14 25.92 -21.32
C THR A 129 -7.98 24.73 -22.26
N ILE A 130 -7.89 23.50 -21.71
CA ILE A 130 -7.76 22.29 -22.52
C ILE A 130 -9.16 21.83 -22.98
N ASP A 131 -9.32 21.69 -24.28
CA ASP A 131 -10.56 21.17 -24.89
C ASP A 131 -10.45 19.64 -25.03
N PHE A 132 -11.07 18.90 -24.09
CA PHE A 132 -11.04 17.44 -24.08
C PHE A 132 -11.99 16.84 -25.09
N TYR A 133 -11.47 15.97 -25.98
CA TYR A 133 -12.28 15.30 -27.01
C TYR A 133 -13.36 14.37 -26.42
N ASP A 134 -13.02 13.54 -25.43
CA ASP A 134 -13.96 12.72 -24.68
C ASP A 134 -13.78 12.92 -23.19
N GLU A 135 -14.75 13.62 -22.60
CA GLU A 135 -14.75 13.95 -21.18
C GLU A 135 -14.80 12.73 -20.23
N LEU A 136 -15.11 11.55 -20.73
CA LEU A 136 -15.16 10.31 -19.95
C LEU A 136 -13.90 9.44 -20.11
N ASP A 137 -13.08 9.71 -21.12
CA ASP A 137 -11.80 9.01 -21.30
C ASP A 137 -10.69 9.66 -20.49
N LEU A 138 -10.65 9.30 -19.20
CA LEU A 138 -9.64 9.80 -18.26
C LEU A 138 -8.20 9.60 -18.77
N THR A 139 -7.93 8.45 -19.36
CA THR A 139 -6.58 8.08 -19.81
C THR A 139 -6.12 8.93 -20.98
N GLU A 140 -7.00 9.17 -21.96
CA GLU A 140 -6.67 10.03 -23.09
C GLU A 140 -6.53 11.50 -22.66
N ASN A 141 -7.42 11.98 -21.81
CA ASN A 141 -7.37 13.34 -21.27
C ASN A 141 -6.07 13.62 -20.50
N MET A 142 -5.53 12.65 -19.78
CA MET A 142 -4.21 12.79 -19.14
C MET A 142 -3.06 12.88 -20.14
N LYS A 143 -3.15 12.20 -21.29
CA LYS A 143 -2.16 12.35 -22.38
C LYS A 143 -2.24 13.74 -23.01
N GLU A 144 -3.45 14.25 -23.24
CA GLU A 144 -3.66 15.60 -23.79
C GLU A 144 -3.08 16.65 -22.84
N ILE A 145 -3.34 16.56 -21.54
CA ILE A 145 -2.72 17.44 -20.53
C ILE A 145 -1.19 17.40 -20.64
N TYR A 146 -0.62 16.19 -20.67
CA TYR A 146 0.84 16.05 -20.76
C TYR A 146 1.40 16.60 -22.08
N ALA A 147 0.71 16.38 -23.20
CA ALA A 147 1.13 16.90 -24.50
C ALA A 147 1.14 18.44 -24.54
N GLU A 148 0.17 19.09 -23.90
CA GLU A 148 0.08 20.54 -23.89
C GLU A 148 0.93 21.22 -22.82
N THR A 149 1.07 20.60 -21.65
CA THR A 149 1.72 21.23 -20.48
C THR A 149 3.12 20.72 -20.19
N ASN A 150 3.46 19.52 -20.69
CA ASN A 150 4.64 18.74 -20.31
C ASN A 150 4.70 18.43 -18.80
N GLU A 151 3.55 18.44 -18.11
CA GLU A 151 3.45 18.12 -16.69
C GLU A 151 3.17 16.62 -16.49
N PRO A 152 4.13 15.84 -15.97
CA PRO A 152 3.92 14.43 -15.71
C PRO A 152 3.14 14.20 -14.43
N PHE A 153 2.56 13.00 -14.32
CA PHE A 153 1.73 12.60 -13.19
C PHE A 153 2.47 11.66 -12.23
N ILE A 154 2.18 11.83 -10.95
CA ILE A 154 2.38 10.82 -9.89
C ILE A 154 1.02 10.23 -9.55
N ILE A 155 0.89 8.91 -9.63
CA ILE A 155 -0.35 8.20 -9.29
C ILE A 155 -0.13 7.42 -8.00
N ILE A 156 -0.98 7.65 -7.00
CA ILE A 156 -0.96 6.95 -5.72
C ILE A 156 -2.32 6.30 -5.52
N ILE A 157 -2.34 4.98 -5.32
CA ILE A 157 -3.56 4.20 -5.11
C ILE A 157 -3.44 3.43 -3.80
N ASP A 158 -4.26 3.79 -2.82
CA ASP A 158 -4.34 3.10 -1.54
C ASP A 158 -5.50 2.09 -1.54
N GLU A 159 -5.34 0.96 -0.84
CA GLU A 159 -6.32 -0.15 -0.76
C GLU A 159 -6.74 -0.68 -2.15
N TRP A 160 -5.75 -0.79 -3.09
CA TRP A 160 -6.02 -1.21 -4.47
C TRP A 160 -6.72 -2.56 -4.56
N ASP A 161 -6.50 -3.45 -3.60
CA ASP A 161 -6.94 -4.84 -3.57
C ASP A 161 -8.32 -5.05 -2.92
N CYS A 162 -9.00 -3.99 -2.47
CA CYS A 162 -10.28 -4.12 -1.77
C CYS A 162 -11.36 -4.83 -2.61
N ILE A 163 -11.33 -4.69 -3.94
CA ILE A 163 -12.25 -5.39 -4.85
C ILE A 163 -12.11 -6.91 -4.73
N PHE A 164 -10.90 -7.43 -4.56
CA PHE A 164 -10.66 -8.87 -4.43
C PHE A 164 -11.15 -9.44 -3.10
N ARG A 165 -11.24 -8.59 -2.08
CA ARG A 165 -11.77 -8.96 -0.76
C ARG A 165 -13.30 -8.89 -0.70
N GLU A 166 -13.89 -7.82 -1.25
CA GLU A 166 -15.33 -7.58 -1.18
C GLU A 166 -16.12 -8.33 -2.27
N TYR A 167 -15.52 -8.51 -3.45
CA TYR A 167 -16.09 -9.24 -4.59
C TYR A 167 -15.30 -10.53 -4.84
N ALA A 168 -15.00 -11.30 -3.78
CA ALA A 168 -14.15 -12.48 -3.85
C ALA A 168 -14.63 -13.52 -4.87
N GLU A 169 -15.95 -13.72 -5.00
CA GLU A 169 -16.57 -14.69 -5.91
C GLU A 169 -16.89 -14.12 -7.30
N ASP A 170 -16.94 -12.80 -7.46
CA ASP A 170 -17.28 -12.15 -8.74
C ASP A 170 -16.03 -11.89 -9.58
N LYS A 171 -15.61 -12.94 -10.32
CA LYS A 171 -14.42 -12.87 -11.20
C LYS A 171 -14.59 -11.82 -12.31
N ALA A 172 -15.80 -11.62 -12.83
CA ALA A 172 -16.05 -10.64 -13.88
C ALA A 172 -15.86 -9.20 -13.37
N ALA A 173 -16.29 -8.91 -12.14
CA ALA A 173 -16.03 -7.62 -11.49
C ALA A 173 -14.54 -7.41 -11.26
N GLN A 174 -13.81 -8.44 -10.78
CA GLN A 174 -12.36 -8.38 -10.57
C GLN A 174 -11.60 -8.13 -11.90
N GLU A 175 -11.95 -8.85 -12.97
CA GLU A 175 -11.34 -8.66 -14.31
C GLU A 175 -11.58 -7.24 -14.83
N ARG A 176 -12.78 -6.73 -14.73
CA ARG A 176 -13.14 -5.37 -15.16
C ARG A 176 -12.35 -4.30 -14.41
N TYR A 177 -12.15 -4.49 -13.11
CA TYR A 177 -11.33 -3.58 -12.32
C TYR A 177 -9.85 -3.64 -12.72
N LEU A 178 -9.31 -4.84 -12.95
CA LEU A 178 -7.94 -5.01 -13.45
C LEU A 178 -7.74 -4.39 -14.83
N ASP A 179 -8.73 -4.51 -15.72
CA ASP A 179 -8.70 -3.89 -17.05
C ASP A 179 -8.69 -2.36 -16.94
N PHE A 180 -9.47 -1.80 -16.01
CA PHE A 180 -9.41 -0.37 -15.71
C PHE A 180 -8.02 0.07 -15.22
N LEU A 181 -7.44 -0.64 -14.24
CA LEU A 181 -6.10 -0.31 -13.74
C LEU A 181 -5.02 -0.46 -14.82
N ARG A 182 -5.14 -1.50 -15.67
CA ARG A 182 -4.21 -1.72 -16.77
C ARG A 182 -4.28 -0.59 -17.78
N ASP A 183 -5.48 -0.19 -18.20
CA ASP A 183 -5.67 0.93 -19.12
C ASP A 183 -5.15 2.24 -18.53
N PHE A 184 -5.42 2.47 -17.27
CA PHE A 184 -5.04 3.70 -16.57
C PHE A 184 -3.52 3.84 -16.38
N LEU A 185 -2.79 2.73 -16.13
CA LEU A 185 -1.40 2.77 -15.65
C LEU A 185 -0.35 2.21 -16.62
N LYS A 186 -0.74 1.24 -17.50
CA LYS A 186 0.25 0.50 -18.29
C LYS A 186 0.75 1.32 -19.46
N ASP A 187 2.08 1.30 -19.66
CA ASP A 187 2.77 1.90 -20.83
C ASP A 187 2.46 3.40 -21.03
N LYS A 188 2.30 4.15 -19.93
CA LYS A 188 2.00 5.58 -19.93
C LYS A 188 3.27 6.42 -19.73
N ALA A 189 3.70 7.13 -20.77
CA ALA A 189 4.89 8.01 -20.72
C ALA A 189 4.67 9.22 -19.79
N HIS A 190 3.44 9.69 -19.69
CA HIS A 190 3.04 10.82 -18.84
C HIS A 190 2.97 10.47 -17.35
N ILE A 191 3.08 9.20 -16.96
CA ILE A 191 3.17 8.79 -15.57
C ILE A 191 4.64 8.59 -15.22
N HIS A 192 5.15 9.33 -14.26
CA HIS A 192 6.52 9.23 -13.76
C HIS A 192 6.66 8.31 -12.55
N LEU A 193 5.58 8.09 -11.80
CA LEU A 193 5.49 7.12 -10.70
C LEU A 193 4.05 6.63 -10.56
N ALA A 194 3.87 5.32 -10.40
CA ALA A 194 2.65 4.72 -9.89
C ALA A 194 2.98 3.95 -8.62
N TYR A 195 2.41 4.34 -7.49
CA TYR A 195 2.60 3.71 -6.18
C TYR A 195 1.28 3.16 -5.67
N MET A 196 1.18 1.86 -5.52
CA MET A 196 -0.02 1.19 -5.01
C MET A 196 0.25 0.56 -3.64
N THR A 197 -0.75 0.60 -2.76
CA THR A 197 -0.71 -0.14 -1.50
C THR A 197 -1.94 -1.01 -1.33
N GLY A 198 -1.75 -2.18 -0.73
CA GLY A 198 -2.80 -3.14 -0.44
C GLY A 198 -2.38 -4.16 0.62
N ILE A 199 -3.28 -5.08 0.92
CA ILE A 199 -3.01 -6.24 1.78
C ILE A 199 -2.51 -7.38 0.91
N LEU A 200 -3.26 -7.70 -0.14
CA LEU A 200 -2.97 -8.81 -1.03
C LEU A 200 -1.89 -8.44 -2.07
N PRO A 201 -1.01 -9.37 -2.42
CA PRO A 201 -0.10 -9.21 -3.55
C PRO A 201 -0.87 -9.18 -4.87
N ILE A 202 -0.20 -8.73 -5.95
CA ILE A 202 -0.82 -8.64 -7.28
C ILE A 202 -1.20 -10.03 -7.79
N LYS A 203 -2.47 -10.19 -8.14
CA LYS A 203 -3.00 -11.47 -8.62
C LYS A 203 -2.47 -11.83 -10.00
N LYS A 204 -2.07 -13.11 -10.14
CA LYS A 204 -1.73 -13.71 -11.44
C LYS A 204 -2.96 -14.39 -12.01
N TYR A 205 -3.51 -13.85 -13.11
CA TYR A 205 -4.56 -14.53 -13.86
C TYR A 205 -3.97 -15.33 -15.02
N GLY A 206 -4.12 -16.66 -15.00
CA GLY A 206 -3.60 -17.53 -16.04
C GLY A 206 -2.11 -17.38 -16.25
N THR A 207 -1.68 -17.34 -17.52
CA THR A 207 -0.27 -17.15 -17.92
C THR A 207 0.19 -15.68 -17.93
N HIS A 208 -0.75 -14.71 -17.79
CA HIS A 208 -0.46 -13.27 -17.87
C HIS A 208 -1.09 -12.53 -16.71
N SER A 209 -0.27 -11.84 -15.91
CA SER A 209 -0.75 -10.88 -14.92
C SER A 209 -1.21 -9.60 -15.60
N ALA A 210 -2.41 -9.11 -15.27
CA ALA A 210 -2.93 -7.84 -15.79
C ALA A 210 -2.05 -6.64 -15.39
N LEU A 211 -1.37 -6.72 -14.24
CA LEU A 211 -0.53 -5.67 -13.66
C LEU A 211 0.96 -6.08 -13.58
N ASN A 212 1.44 -6.82 -14.59
CA ASN A 212 2.82 -7.32 -14.64
C ASN A 212 3.90 -6.21 -14.76
N MET A 213 3.48 -4.95 -14.96
CA MET A 213 4.38 -3.82 -14.99
C MET A 213 4.80 -3.32 -13.61
N PHE A 214 4.20 -3.82 -12.52
CA PHE A 214 4.55 -3.43 -11.17
C PHE A 214 5.67 -4.27 -10.58
N ASP A 215 6.67 -3.59 -9.99
CA ASP A 215 7.59 -4.19 -9.04
C ASP A 215 6.85 -4.39 -7.72
N GLU A 216 6.69 -5.64 -7.31
CA GLU A 216 5.93 -6.00 -6.13
C GLU A 216 6.83 -6.22 -4.91
N PHE A 217 6.47 -5.57 -3.81
CA PHE A 217 7.13 -5.66 -2.52
C PHE A 217 6.15 -6.20 -1.47
N SER A 218 5.99 -7.51 -1.40
CA SER A 218 5.05 -8.20 -0.51
C SER A 218 5.71 -8.65 0.80
N MET A 219 4.95 -9.30 1.69
CA MET A 219 5.53 -9.91 2.89
C MET A 219 6.44 -11.09 2.55
N ALA A 220 6.16 -11.83 1.48
CA ALA A 220 7.01 -12.92 1.01
C ALA A 220 8.28 -12.41 0.31
N ASN A 221 8.23 -11.24 -0.31
CA ASN A 221 9.35 -10.61 -1.02
C ASN A 221 9.39 -9.10 -0.79
N PRO A 222 9.80 -8.61 0.39
CA PRO A 222 9.78 -7.19 0.71
C PRO A 222 10.90 -6.39 0.05
N GLY A 223 11.93 -7.04 -0.49
CA GLY A 223 13.04 -6.45 -1.22
C GLY A 223 13.69 -5.27 -0.48
N VAL A 224 13.96 -4.20 -1.22
CA VAL A 224 14.58 -2.97 -0.68
C VAL A 224 13.61 -2.15 0.17
N LEU A 225 12.30 -2.41 0.10
CA LEU A 225 11.28 -1.68 0.86
C LEU A 225 10.96 -2.31 2.22
N ALA A 226 11.66 -3.38 2.61
CA ALA A 226 11.43 -4.10 3.86
C ALA A 226 11.36 -3.17 5.09
N GLN A 227 12.25 -2.19 5.17
CA GLN A 227 12.38 -1.29 6.32
C GLN A 227 11.45 -0.08 6.32
N TYR A 228 10.76 0.20 5.19
CA TYR A 228 9.98 1.44 5.05
C TYR A 228 8.51 1.28 5.42
N VAL A 229 7.99 0.05 5.46
CA VAL A 229 6.61 -0.23 5.84
C VAL A 229 6.59 -1.29 6.95
N GLY A 230 6.24 -0.86 8.16
CA GLY A 230 6.45 -1.56 9.41
C GLY A 230 7.56 -0.89 10.25
N PHE A 231 7.78 -1.33 11.48
CA PHE A 231 8.86 -0.82 12.35
C PHE A 231 10.04 -1.79 12.38
N THR A 232 11.24 -1.26 12.21
CA THR A 232 12.48 -2.04 12.37
C THR A 232 12.84 -2.21 13.86
N GLU A 233 13.66 -3.20 14.18
CA GLU A 233 14.11 -3.42 15.57
C GLU A 233 14.79 -2.17 16.16
N ASN A 234 15.59 -1.45 15.36
CA ASN A 234 16.25 -0.24 15.85
C ASN A 234 15.25 0.87 16.22
N GLU A 235 14.20 1.04 15.42
CA GLU A 235 13.14 2.00 15.71
C GLU A 235 12.35 1.60 16.96
N VAL A 236 12.04 0.31 17.10
CA VAL A 236 11.37 -0.22 18.31
C VAL A 236 12.25 -0.05 19.53
N ARG A 237 13.57 -0.28 19.43
CA ARG A 237 14.54 -0.06 20.52
C ARG A 237 14.55 1.40 20.99
N CYS A 238 14.51 2.36 20.07
CA CYS A 238 14.39 3.77 20.41
C CYS A 238 13.09 4.05 21.15
N LEU A 239 11.95 3.54 20.66
CA LEU A 239 10.66 3.68 21.33
C LEU A 239 10.66 3.05 22.73
N CYS A 240 11.25 1.86 22.91
CA CYS A 240 11.39 1.23 24.23
C CYS A 240 12.17 2.14 25.21
N SER A 241 13.24 2.79 24.73
CA SER A 241 13.99 3.74 25.56
C SER A 241 13.14 4.95 25.93
N ASP A 242 12.39 5.53 24.97
CA ASP A 242 11.58 6.73 25.20
C ASP A 242 10.40 6.47 26.14
N TYR A 243 9.78 5.29 26.04
CA TYR A 243 8.60 4.89 26.80
C TYR A 243 8.93 3.99 28.00
N GLN A 244 10.20 3.73 28.29
CA GLN A 244 10.68 2.92 29.43
C GLN A 244 10.07 1.50 29.45
N MET A 245 9.97 0.88 28.28
CA MET A 245 9.51 -0.50 28.11
C MET A 245 10.69 -1.44 27.86
N ASP A 246 10.56 -2.70 28.29
CA ASP A 246 11.58 -3.73 28.05
C ASP A 246 11.53 -4.20 26.58
N LEU A 247 12.64 -4.05 25.87
CA LEU A 247 12.77 -4.52 24.50
C LEU A 247 12.60 -6.05 24.39
N ALA A 248 13.04 -6.81 25.39
CA ALA A 248 12.93 -8.26 25.36
C ALA A 248 11.45 -8.68 25.41
N GLU A 249 10.64 -8.03 26.26
CA GLU A 249 9.20 -8.26 26.33
C GLU A 249 8.49 -7.85 25.04
N ILE A 250 8.80 -6.66 24.48
CA ILE A 250 8.24 -6.21 23.19
C ILE A 250 8.60 -7.18 22.06
N LYS A 251 9.78 -7.75 22.09
CA LYS A 251 10.25 -8.72 21.11
C LYS A 251 9.51 -10.04 21.21
N GLU A 252 9.28 -10.53 22.42
CA GLU A 252 8.50 -11.74 22.69
C GLU A 252 7.05 -11.61 22.17
N TRP A 253 6.44 -10.44 22.36
CA TRP A 253 5.05 -10.20 21.96
C TRP A 253 4.87 -9.85 20.49
N TYR A 254 5.79 -9.12 19.85
CA TYR A 254 5.53 -8.46 18.55
C TYR A 254 6.57 -8.67 17.48
N ASP A 255 7.69 -9.41 17.73
CA ASP A 255 8.67 -9.75 16.68
C ASP A 255 8.15 -10.90 15.82
N GLY A 256 7.33 -10.56 14.82
CA GLY A 256 6.62 -11.55 14.00
C GLY A 256 7.22 -11.78 12.61
N TYR A 257 8.02 -10.86 12.08
CA TYR A 257 8.48 -10.95 10.68
C TYR A 257 9.99 -10.79 10.57
N ARG A 258 10.64 -11.79 9.95
CA ARG A 258 12.09 -11.76 9.68
C ARG A 258 12.33 -11.86 8.20
N PHE A 259 13.08 -10.91 7.66
CA PHE A 259 13.47 -10.87 6.25
C PHE A 259 14.98 -10.98 6.12
N GLU A 260 15.45 -11.48 4.96
CA GLU A 260 16.88 -11.62 4.69
C GLU A 260 17.67 -10.30 4.87
N LYS A 261 17.06 -9.17 4.46
CA LYS A 261 17.69 -7.83 4.52
C LYS A 261 17.23 -6.96 5.71
N ALA A 262 16.27 -7.45 6.51
CA ALA A 262 15.77 -6.73 7.68
C ALA A 262 15.43 -7.75 8.76
N SER A 263 16.27 -7.85 9.76
CA SER A 263 16.29 -8.94 10.75
C SER A 263 14.99 -9.07 11.56
N SER A 264 14.25 -7.98 11.77
CA SER A 264 13.00 -7.97 12.51
C SER A 264 12.14 -6.79 12.07
N ILE A 265 10.92 -7.07 11.67
CA ILE A 265 9.90 -6.05 11.35
C ILE A 265 8.68 -6.27 12.22
N TYR A 266 8.29 -5.25 12.93
CA TYR A 266 7.20 -5.25 13.90
C TYR A 266 5.95 -4.60 13.33
N SER A 267 4.78 -5.05 13.80
CA SER A 267 3.51 -4.36 13.54
C SER A 267 3.48 -2.99 14.22
N PRO A 268 3.41 -1.87 13.48
CA PRO A 268 3.37 -0.54 14.08
C PRO A 268 2.20 -0.37 15.06
N ARG A 269 1.04 -0.92 14.74
CA ARG A 269 -0.15 -0.81 15.59
C ARG A 269 0.05 -1.43 16.96
N SER A 270 0.61 -2.64 16.99
CA SER A 270 0.84 -3.36 18.25
C SER A 270 1.88 -2.66 19.12
N VAL A 271 3.00 -2.25 18.50
CA VAL A 271 4.05 -1.51 19.20
C VAL A 271 3.54 -0.17 19.73
N VAL A 272 2.85 0.63 18.93
CA VAL A 272 2.28 1.93 19.35
C VAL A 272 1.28 1.73 20.50
N ALA A 273 0.41 0.71 20.42
CA ALA A 273 -0.56 0.42 21.49
C ALA A 273 0.14 0.04 22.80
N ALA A 274 1.16 -0.82 22.73
CA ALA A 274 1.95 -1.20 23.92
C ALA A 274 2.67 0.02 24.53
N MET A 275 3.35 0.83 23.71
CA MET A 275 4.02 2.05 24.18
C MET A 275 3.05 3.03 24.83
N THR A 276 1.85 3.20 24.26
CA THR A 276 0.85 4.15 24.77
C THR A 276 0.19 3.66 26.05
N SER A 277 -0.08 2.35 26.18
CA SER A 277 -0.72 1.77 27.37
C SER A 277 0.28 1.41 28.48
N GLY A 278 1.57 1.25 28.15
CA GLY A 278 2.59 0.70 29.05
C GLY A 278 2.44 -0.80 29.33
N ILE A 279 1.65 -1.53 28.53
CA ILE A 279 1.33 -2.95 28.74
C ILE A 279 1.47 -3.69 27.41
N CYS A 280 2.12 -4.85 27.43
CA CYS A 280 2.10 -5.79 26.31
C CYS A 280 0.80 -6.62 26.35
N ASP A 281 0.08 -6.65 25.24
CA ASP A 281 -1.17 -7.40 25.08
C ASP A 281 -1.39 -7.75 23.60
N SER A 282 -2.35 -8.62 23.32
CA SER A 282 -2.74 -8.99 21.97
C SER A 282 -3.56 -7.89 21.29
N TYR A 283 -2.90 -6.95 20.62
CA TYR A 283 -3.55 -5.81 19.95
C TYR A 283 -3.97 -6.08 18.49
N TRP A 284 -3.73 -7.28 17.95
CA TRP A 284 -4.03 -7.63 16.57
C TRP A 284 -5.25 -8.56 16.39
N ASN A 285 -5.82 -9.10 17.48
CA ASN A 285 -6.96 -10.03 17.47
C ASN A 285 -8.27 -9.47 16.90
N GLN A 286 -8.31 -8.21 16.51
CA GLN A 286 -9.52 -7.53 16.02
C GLN A 286 -9.53 -7.43 14.49
N THR A 287 -9.01 -8.42 13.77
CA THR A 287 -8.97 -8.40 12.29
C THR A 287 -9.87 -9.51 11.72
N GLU A 288 -10.69 -9.16 10.72
CA GLU A 288 -11.67 -10.03 10.06
C GLU A 288 -11.06 -11.25 9.34
N THR A 289 -9.75 -11.24 9.09
CA THR A 289 -9.05 -12.29 8.33
C THR A 289 -9.14 -13.67 9.02
N PHE A 290 -9.15 -13.70 10.35
CA PHE A 290 -9.20 -14.96 11.11
C PHE A 290 -10.52 -15.71 10.91
N GLU A 291 -11.65 -15.02 10.87
CA GLU A 291 -12.96 -15.65 10.71
C GLU A 291 -13.11 -16.36 9.36
N ALA A 292 -12.58 -15.75 8.30
CA ALA A 292 -12.62 -16.36 6.96
C ALA A 292 -11.80 -17.66 6.87
N LEU A 293 -10.72 -17.78 7.64
CA LEU A 293 -9.83 -18.96 7.62
C LEU A 293 -10.21 -20.04 8.63
N ARG A 294 -11.03 -19.72 9.62
CA ARG A 294 -11.43 -20.65 10.68
C ARG A 294 -11.99 -21.97 10.14
N GLY A 295 -12.83 -21.89 9.11
CA GLY A 295 -13.41 -23.10 8.48
C GLY A 295 -12.36 -24.05 7.93
N TYR A 296 -11.30 -23.55 7.31
CA TYR A 296 -10.21 -24.39 6.76
C TYR A 296 -9.37 -25.03 7.87
N ILE A 297 -9.13 -24.30 8.97
CA ILE A 297 -8.42 -24.83 10.13
C ILE A 297 -9.25 -25.90 10.84
N ASP A 298 -10.54 -25.64 11.05
CA ASP A 298 -11.45 -26.57 11.75
C ASP A 298 -11.63 -27.89 10.96
N MET A 299 -11.64 -27.83 9.63
CA MET A 299 -11.73 -29.02 8.77
C MET A 299 -10.40 -29.76 8.59
N ASN A 300 -9.30 -29.29 9.15
CA ASN A 300 -7.92 -29.78 8.90
C ASN A 300 -7.61 -29.91 7.41
N PHE A 301 -7.94 -28.86 6.63
CA PHE A 301 -7.74 -28.83 5.19
C PHE A 301 -6.27 -29.09 4.82
N ASP A 302 -6.00 -30.14 4.07
CA ASP A 302 -4.66 -30.58 3.62
C ASP A 302 -3.61 -30.67 4.77
N GLY A 303 -4.04 -31.03 6.00
CA GLY A 303 -3.17 -31.07 7.17
C GLY A 303 -2.87 -29.71 7.81
N LEU A 304 -3.60 -28.66 7.46
CA LEU A 304 -3.39 -27.30 7.96
C LEU A 304 -3.43 -27.20 9.49
N LYS A 305 -4.35 -27.94 10.14
CA LYS A 305 -4.46 -27.94 11.60
C LYS A 305 -3.24 -28.54 12.28
N ASP A 306 -2.68 -29.59 11.70
CA ASP A 306 -1.47 -30.23 12.23
C ASP A 306 -0.27 -29.29 12.13
N ASP A 307 -0.13 -28.56 11.01
CA ASP A 307 0.90 -27.54 10.84
C ASP A 307 0.73 -26.36 11.82
N VAL A 308 -0.50 -25.91 12.05
CA VAL A 308 -0.79 -24.86 13.05
C VAL A 308 -0.41 -25.35 14.45
N LEU A 309 -0.69 -26.61 14.82
CA LEU A 309 -0.30 -27.19 16.10
C LEU A 309 1.23 -27.29 16.23
N SER A 310 1.94 -27.69 15.16
CA SER A 310 3.41 -27.70 15.13
C SER A 310 3.99 -26.30 15.34
N MET A 311 3.45 -25.28 14.65
CA MET A 311 3.86 -23.89 14.84
C MET A 311 3.61 -23.40 16.28
N MET A 312 2.47 -23.79 16.89
CA MET A 312 2.18 -23.47 18.30
C MET A 312 3.16 -24.17 19.27
N ALA A 313 3.70 -25.32 18.88
CA ALA A 313 4.76 -26.01 19.62
C ALA A 313 6.16 -25.42 19.40
N GLY A 314 6.29 -24.39 18.57
CA GLY A 314 7.57 -23.71 18.24
C GLY A 314 8.32 -24.36 17.08
N GLU A 315 7.71 -25.28 16.35
CA GLU A 315 8.32 -25.89 15.18
C GLU A 315 8.20 -24.98 13.95
N MET A 316 9.18 -25.08 13.05
CA MET A 316 9.14 -24.35 11.77
C MET A 316 8.39 -25.18 10.72
N VAL A 317 7.37 -24.60 10.13
CA VAL A 317 6.62 -25.20 9.01
C VAL A 317 7.01 -24.47 7.72
N PRO A 318 7.61 -25.18 6.72
CA PRO A 318 7.93 -24.57 5.44
C PRO A 318 6.64 -24.33 4.63
N VAL A 319 6.52 -23.16 4.02
CA VAL A 319 5.37 -22.75 3.21
C VAL A 319 5.82 -22.39 1.80
N ASN A 320 5.21 -23.00 0.78
CA ASN A 320 5.43 -22.62 -0.62
C ASN A 320 4.53 -21.44 -1.00
N THR A 321 5.06 -20.22 -0.90
CA THR A 321 4.32 -19.00 -1.25
C THR A 321 4.14 -18.79 -2.76
N GLY A 322 4.81 -19.59 -3.59
CA GLY A 322 4.78 -19.44 -5.05
C GLY A 322 3.51 -19.97 -5.74
N SER A 323 2.76 -20.87 -5.09
CA SER A 323 1.50 -21.43 -5.60
C SER A 323 0.29 -20.53 -5.34
N PHE A 324 0.38 -19.61 -4.40
CA PHE A 324 -0.73 -18.74 -4.01
C PHE A 324 -1.20 -17.85 -5.16
N SER A 325 -2.44 -18.06 -5.60
CA SER A 325 -3.03 -17.35 -6.75
C SER A 325 -3.81 -16.09 -6.38
N ASN A 326 -3.80 -15.70 -5.10
CA ASN A 326 -4.59 -14.57 -4.58
C ASN A 326 -6.11 -14.71 -4.71
N ASP A 327 -6.60 -15.92 -4.89
CA ASP A 327 -8.02 -16.20 -4.90
C ASP A 327 -8.46 -16.51 -3.45
N MET A 328 -9.22 -15.61 -2.85
CA MET A 328 -9.74 -15.77 -1.49
C MET A 328 -10.77 -16.90 -1.37
N THR A 329 -11.17 -17.51 -2.48
CA THR A 329 -12.23 -18.51 -2.54
C THR A 329 -11.77 -19.90 -2.97
N THR A 330 -10.60 -20.01 -3.60
CA THR A 330 -10.08 -21.29 -4.12
C THR A 330 -8.70 -21.57 -3.56
N PHE A 331 -8.63 -21.98 -2.29
CA PHE A 331 -7.41 -22.56 -1.75
C PHE A 331 -7.29 -24.01 -2.25
N SER A 332 -6.20 -24.31 -2.94
CA SER A 332 -5.92 -25.65 -3.47
C SER A 332 -5.08 -26.46 -2.50
N THR A 333 -4.30 -25.80 -1.64
CA THR A 333 -3.39 -26.41 -0.69
C THR A 333 -3.37 -25.64 0.64
N LYS A 334 -2.85 -26.28 1.71
CA LYS A 334 -2.59 -25.60 2.98
C LYS A 334 -1.62 -24.43 2.83
N ASP A 335 -0.68 -24.51 1.88
CA ASP A 335 0.30 -23.45 1.61
C ASP A 335 -0.38 -22.16 1.14
N ASP A 336 -1.49 -22.25 0.41
CA ASP A 336 -2.27 -21.09 -0.01
C ASP A 336 -2.88 -20.39 1.22
N VAL A 337 -3.45 -21.16 2.17
CA VAL A 337 -4.02 -20.62 3.42
C VAL A 337 -2.94 -20.03 4.31
N LEU A 338 -1.80 -20.74 4.46
CA LEU A 338 -0.67 -20.25 5.26
C LEU A 338 -0.04 -19.00 4.64
N THR A 339 0.03 -18.92 3.31
CA THR A 339 0.51 -17.72 2.61
C THR A 339 -0.41 -16.53 2.87
N LEU A 340 -1.74 -16.74 2.87
CA LEU A 340 -2.68 -15.67 3.21
C LEU A 340 -2.51 -15.19 4.66
N LEU A 341 -2.20 -16.08 5.60
CA LEU A 341 -1.94 -15.71 7.00
C LEU A 341 -0.68 -14.85 7.17
N VAL A 342 0.28 -14.92 6.25
CA VAL A 342 1.48 -14.08 6.26
C VAL A 342 1.17 -12.66 5.74
N HIS A 343 0.14 -12.51 4.90
CA HIS A 343 -0.31 -11.24 4.31
C HIS A 343 -1.46 -10.60 5.10
#